data_2ac5c057380baa3258de8239a8bb056b
#
_entry.id   2ac5c057380baa3258de8239a8bb056b
#
_cell.length_a   1.000
_cell.length_b   1.000
_cell.length_c   1.000
_cell.angle_alpha   90.00
_cell.angle_beta   90.00
_cell.angle_gamma   90.00
#
_symmetry.space_group_name_H-M   'P 1'
#
loop_
_entity.id
_entity.type
_entity.pdbx_description
1 polymer ?
#
loop_
_entity_poly.entity_id
_entity_poly.type
_entity_poly.pdbx_seq_one_letter_code
_entity_poly.pdbx_strand_id
1 'polypeptide(L)' 'MISGIWKETVGSYHASYSTYELVQMFKGKVVITPDNRGSSATVESGDMFVFESDFKGSWKIEENVTKYFCFVL' A
#
# COMPACT_ATOMS: atom_id res chain seq x y z
N MET A 1 13.73 -3.13 11.79
CA MET A 1 13.07 -3.44 10.52
C MET A 1 12.03 -4.52 10.76
N ILE A 2 10.83 -4.32 10.24
CA ILE A 2 9.73 -5.27 10.36
C ILE A 2 9.26 -5.60 8.95
N SER A 3 9.16 -6.88 8.64
CA SER A 3 8.72 -7.30 7.31
C SER A 3 7.84 -8.54 7.38
N GLY A 4 7.10 -8.80 6.33
CA GLY A 4 6.25 -9.97 6.25
C GLY A 4 5.36 -9.97 5.00
N ILE A 5 4.43 -10.89 5.01
CA ILE A 5 3.41 -11.01 3.96
C ILE A 5 2.09 -10.54 4.53
N TRP A 6 1.39 -9.71 3.78
CA TRP A 6 0.09 -9.17 4.18
C TRP A 6 -0.94 -9.49 3.11
N LYS A 7 -2.11 -9.91 3.54
CA LYS A 7 -3.23 -10.24 2.66
C LYS A 7 -4.46 -9.49 3.10
N GLU A 8 -5.22 -8.99 2.14
CA GLU A 8 -6.47 -8.31 2.42
C GLU A 8 -7.46 -8.50 1.27
N THR A 9 -8.74 -8.46 1.61
CA THR A 9 -9.81 -8.62 0.63
C THR A 9 -10.26 -7.30 0.06
N VAL A 10 -11.08 -7.36 -1.01
CA VAL A 10 -11.72 -6.19 -1.62
C VAL A 10 -12.37 -5.34 -0.54
N GLY A 11 -12.17 -4.04 -0.61
CA GLY A 11 -12.71 -3.09 0.34
C GLY A 11 -11.94 -1.78 0.33
N SER A 12 -12.34 -0.86 1.20
CA SER A 12 -11.70 0.45 1.35
C SER A 12 -11.12 0.58 2.74
N TYR A 13 -9.88 1.03 2.82
CA TYR A 13 -9.14 1.16 4.07
C TYR A 13 -8.42 2.49 4.07
N HIS A 14 -8.29 3.11 5.25
CA HIS A 14 -7.45 4.28 5.42
C HIS A 14 -6.17 3.88 6.13
N ALA A 15 -5.05 4.40 5.66
CA ALA A 15 -3.74 4.08 6.21
C ALA A 15 -2.96 5.35 6.53
N SER A 16 -2.23 5.30 7.62
CA SER A 16 -1.35 6.38 8.07
C SER A 16 -0.02 5.77 8.48
N TYR A 17 1.05 6.27 7.91
CA TYR A 17 2.39 5.71 8.12
C TYR A 17 3.27 6.71 8.86
N SER A 18 4.01 6.21 9.85
CA SER A 18 5.00 7.01 10.58
C SER A 18 6.43 6.67 10.17
N THR A 19 6.61 5.64 9.34
CA THR A 19 7.92 5.23 8.82
C THR A 19 7.78 4.91 7.34
N TYR A 20 8.92 4.71 6.67
CA TYR A 20 8.92 4.24 5.29
C TYR A 20 8.45 2.80 5.23
N GLU A 21 7.65 2.48 4.22
CA GLU A 21 7.26 1.10 3.93
C GLU A 21 7.61 0.77 2.48
N LEU A 22 8.42 -0.27 2.29
CA LEU A 22 8.66 -0.85 0.98
C LEU A 22 7.60 -1.93 0.73
N VAL A 23 6.97 -1.89 -0.44
CA VAL A 23 5.93 -2.85 -0.81
C VAL A 23 6.26 -3.50 -2.13
N GLN A 24 6.15 -4.84 -2.17
CA GLN A 24 6.19 -5.61 -3.41
C GLN A 24 4.82 -6.28 -3.56
N MET A 25 4.09 -5.90 -4.60
CA MET A 25 2.79 -6.51 -4.89
C MET A 25 2.98 -7.85 -5.57
N PHE A 26 2.45 -8.92 -4.99
CA PHE A 26 2.44 -10.23 -5.59
C PHE A 26 1.13 -10.50 -6.33
N LYS A 27 0.01 -10.02 -5.79
CA LYS A 27 -1.30 -10.30 -6.33
C LYS A 27 -2.24 -9.16 -5.97
N GLY A 28 -3.16 -8.86 -6.87
CA GLY A 28 -4.25 -7.93 -6.61
C GLY A 28 -4.08 -6.59 -7.31
N LYS A 29 -5.01 -5.70 -7.01
CA LYS A 29 -5.06 -4.37 -7.61
C LYS A 29 -5.61 -3.41 -6.58
N VAL A 30 -4.92 -2.29 -6.39
CA VAL A 30 -5.25 -1.28 -5.39
C VAL A 30 -5.14 0.10 -5.99
N VAL A 31 -6.12 0.94 -5.69
CA VAL A 31 -6.05 2.39 -5.98
C VAL A 31 -5.70 3.10 -4.68
N ILE A 32 -4.60 3.81 -4.66
CA ILE A 32 -4.09 4.53 -3.51
C ILE A 32 -4.30 6.01 -3.75
N THR A 33 -5.03 6.67 -2.83
CA THR A 33 -5.34 8.10 -2.94
C THR A 33 -4.81 8.81 -1.70
N PRO A 34 -3.81 9.71 -1.85
CA PRO A 34 -3.34 10.51 -0.72
C PRO A 34 -4.44 11.40 -0.15
N ASP A 35 -4.41 11.62 1.17
CA ASP A 35 -5.35 12.53 1.83
C ASP A 35 -5.14 13.98 1.41
N ASN A 36 -3.89 14.35 1.12
CA ASN A 36 -3.62 15.65 0.53
C ASN A 36 -4.10 15.62 -0.94
N ARG A 37 -3.95 16.68 -1.68
CA ARG A 37 -4.48 16.80 -3.03
C ARG A 37 -3.65 16.09 -4.09
N GLY A 38 -2.96 15.02 -3.72
CA GLY A 38 -2.20 14.22 -4.66
C GLY A 38 -3.10 13.38 -5.57
N SER A 39 -2.57 13.01 -6.70
CA SER A 39 -3.25 12.13 -7.63
C SER A 39 -3.29 10.71 -7.12
N SER A 40 -4.37 9.98 -7.42
CA SER A 40 -4.46 8.55 -7.14
C SER A 40 -3.47 7.79 -8.01
N ALA A 41 -2.95 6.70 -7.46
CA ALA A 41 -2.09 5.77 -8.18
C ALA A 41 -2.68 4.37 -8.11
N THR A 42 -2.65 3.66 -9.22
CA THR A 42 -3.07 2.26 -9.26
C THR A 42 -1.84 1.39 -9.23
N VAL A 43 -1.81 0.44 -8.29
CA VAL A 43 -0.72 -0.54 -8.18
C VAL A 43 -1.32 -1.93 -8.30
N GLU A 44 -0.57 -2.83 -8.93
CA GLU A 44 -1.06 -4.18 -9.19
C GLU A 44 0.09 -5.18 -9.16
N SER A 45 -0.24 -6.43 -9.43
CA SER A 45 0.70 -7.54 -9.41
C SER A 45 1.99 -7.20 -10.15
N GLY A 46 3.13 -7.38 -9.49
CA GLY A 46 4.46 -7.09 -10.05
C GLY A 46 5.01 -5.72 -9.70
N ASP A 47 4.17 -4.79 -9.24
CA ASP A 47 4.64 -3.45 -8.90
C ASP A 47 5.39 -3.45 -7.57
N MET A 48 6.42 -2.62 -7.50
CA MET A 48 7.15 -2.36 -6.27
C MET A 48 7.20 -0.85 -6.06
N PHE A 49 6.94 -0.42 -4.81
CA PHE A 49 6.90 1.00 -4.50
C PHE A 49 7.21 1.23 -3.03
N VAL A 50 7.39 2.49 -2.67
CA VAL A 50 7.70 2.89 -1.30
C VAL A 50 6.68 3.93 -0.86
N PHE A 51 6.11 3.73 0.34
CA PHE A 51 5.41 4.79 1.04
C PHE A 51 6.42 5.58 1.87
N GLU A 52 6.42 6.89 1.69
CA GLU A 52 7.26 7.76 2.50
C GLU A 52 6.67 7.89 3.91
N SER A 53 7.51 8.23 4.87
CA SER A 53 7.04 8.51 6.22
C SER A 53 6.05 9.70 6.16
N ASP A 54 5.08 9.68 7.05
CA ASP A 54 4.00 10.66 7.13
C ASP A 54 2.97 10.54 6.00
N PHE A 55 3.06 9.51 5.16
CA PHE A 55 2.01 9.28 4.16
C PHE A 55 0.70 8.97 4.86
N LYS A 56 -0.38 9.59 4.41
CA LYS A 56 -1.75 9.29 4.81
C LYS A 56 -2.61 9.21 3.57
N GLY A 57 -3.42 8.17 3.48
CA GLY A 57 -4.25 8.00 2.31
C GLY A 57 -5.21 6.84 2.42
N SER A 58 -6.03 6.71 1.40
CA SER A 58 -7.01 5.65 1.27
C SER A 58 -6.52 4.58 0.33
N TRP A 59 -6.80 3.34 0.68
CA TRP A 59 -6.58 2.17 -0.14
C TRP A 59 -7.93 1.65 -0.59
N LYS A 60 -8.18 1.64 -1.89
CA LYS A 60 -9.34 0.96 -2.46
C LYS A 60 -8.85 -0.32 -3.11
N ILE A 61 -9.08 -1.43 -2.46
CA ILE A 61 -8.66 -2.74 -2.95
C ILE A 61 -9.72 -3.24 -3.92
N GLU A 62 -9.37 -3.31 -5.19
CA GLU A 62 -10.28 -3.73 -6.26
C GLU A 62 -10.20 -5.22 -6.53
N GLU A 63 -9.08 -5.86 -6.21
CA GLU A 63 -8.87 -7.31 -6.27
C GLU A 63 -8.08 -7.71 -5.03
N ASN A 64 -8.41 -8.86 -4.46
CA ASN A 64 -7.76 -9.34 -3.24
C ASN A 64 -6.23 -9.26 -3.35
N VAL A 65 -5.61 -8.70 -2.34
CA VAL A 65 -4.18 -8.36 -2.34
C VAL A 65 -3.37 -9.36 -1.57
N THR A 66 -2.21 -9.69 -2.11
CA THR A 66 -1.11 -10.31 -1.38
C THR A 66 0.13 -9.49 -1.65
N LYS A 67 0.76 -8.99 -0.60
CA LYS A 67 1.98 -8.18 -0.74
C LYS A 67 3.03 -8.60 0.27
N TYR A 68 4.27 -8.38 -0.09
CA TYR A 68 5.39 -8.35 0.86
C TYR A 68 5.57 -6.91 1.30
N PHE A 69 5.76 -6.70 2.59
CA PHE A 69 6.04 -5.37 3.12
C PHE A 69 7.29 -5.39 3.98
N CYS A 70 7.93 -4.23 4.04
CA CYS A 70 9.07 -4.01 4.92
C CYS A 70 9.01 -2.58 5.45
N PHE A 71 8.83 -2.45 6.77
CA PHE A 71 8.93 -1.15 7.44
C PHE A 71 10.38 -0.91 7.84
N VAL A 72 10.88 0.25 7.45
CA VAL A 72 12.23 0.68 7.82
C VAL A 72 12.10 1.61 9.02
N LEU A 73 12.54 1.12 10.16
CA LEU A 73 12.44 1.85 11.42
C LEU A 73 13.66 2.74 11.67
#